data_aaf0f74ee2066a2a477402fae74ba054
#
_entry.id   aaf0f74ee2066a2a477402fae74ba054
#
_cell.length_a   1.000
_cell.length_b   1.000
_cell.length_c   1.000
_cell.angle_alpha   90.00
_cell.angle_beta   90.00
_cell.angle_gamma   90.00
#
_symmetry.space_group_name_H-M   'P 1'
#
loop_
_entity.id
_entity.type
_entity.pdbx_description
1 polymer ?
#
loop_
_entity_poly.entity_id
_entity_poly.type
_entity_poly.pdbx_seq_one_letter_code
_entity_poly.pdbx_strand_id
1 'polypeptide(L)'
;MSEYTSSFLRVMSERNFIHQVTDWKSLDALLSEKNMVAYIGFDCTADSLHVGSLVQIMMLRYFQKCGHRPIVLMGGGTTKVGDPSGKDDARQLLNDNEIEKNKQGIKTVFEKYLNFGDGPSDAIMCDNDEWLSLSLIHI
;
A
#
# COMPACT_ATOMS: atom_id res chain seq x y z
N MET A 1 -16.88 -1.54 24.06
CA MET A 1 -17.14 -2.62 23.09
C MET A 1 -16.86 -2.07 21.70
N SER A 2 -16.11 -2.80 20.91
CA SER A 2 -15.87 -2.42 19.52
C SER A 2 -17.18 -2.51 18.74
N GLU A 3 -17.52 -1.47 18.00
CA GLU A 3 -18.71 -1.40 17.13
C GLU A 3 -18.62 -2.36 15.93
N TYR A 4 -17.41 -2.85 15.63
CA TYR A 4 -17.11 -3.67 14.45
C TYR A 4 -17.12 -5.17 14.75
N THR A 5 -17.58 -5.96 13.77
CA THR A 5 -17.62 -7.42 13.82
C THR A 5 -16.30 -8.05 13.33
N SER A 6 -15.72 -7.50 12.27
CA SER A 6 -14.48 -8.01 11.69
C SER A 6 -13.26 -7.77 12.60
N SER A 7 -12.39 -8.76 12.66
CA SER A 7 -11.14 -8.68 13.44
C SER A 7 -10.26 -7.50 13.03
N PHE A 8 -10.19 -7.25 11.73
CA PHE A 8 -9.36 -6.17 11.20
C PHE A 8 -9.86 -4.79 11.64
N LEU A 9 -11.16 -4.49 11.44
CA LEU A 9 -11.70 -3.18 11.83
C LEU A 9 -11.70 -2.98 13.35
N ARG A 10 -11.88 -4.04 14.12
CA ARG A 10 -11.73 -3.97 15.59
C ARG A 10 -10.33 -3.53 16.00
N VAL A 11 -9.30 -4.18 15.46
CA VAL A 11 -7.90 -3.83 15.74
C VAL A 11 -7.58 -2.40 15.29
N MET A 12 -8.05 -2.01 14.10
CA MET A 12 -7.84 -0.65 13.59
C MET A 12 -8.51 0.40 14.47
N SER A 13 -9.73 0.14 14.93
CA SER A 13 -10.46 1.03 15.85
C SER A 13 -9.78 1.14 17.20
N GLU A 14 -9.44 0.01 17.83
CA GLU A 14 -8.77 -0.03 19.13
C GLU A 14 -7.42 0.70 19.16
N ARG A 15 -6.72 0.72 18.03
CA ARG A 15 -5.41 1.36 17.86
C ARG A 15 -5.48 2.76 17.27
N ASN A 16 -6.68 3.33 17.09
CA ASN A 16 -6.91 4.65 16.51
C ASN A 16 -6.31 4.83 15.09
N PHE A 17 -6.33 3.79 14.27
CA PHE A 17 -5.91 3.87 12.87
C PHE A 17 -7.01 4.43 11.98
N ILE A 18 -8.28 4.35 12.39
CA ILE A 18 -9.43 4.79 11.59
C ILE A 18 -9.67 6.28 11.81
N HIS A 19 -9.50 7.07 10.75
CA HIS A 19 -9.94 8.46 10.72
C HIS A 19 -11.29 8.58 10.01
N GLN A 20 -11.42 7.93 8.85
CA GLN A 20 -12.63 7.95 8.03
C GLN A 20 -12.75 6.67 7.22
N VAL A 21 -13.97 6.20 7.04
CA VAL A 21 -14.32 5.06 6.18
C VAL A 21 -15.54 5.45 5.34
N THR A 22 -15.47 5.21 4.03
CA THR A 22 -16.55 5.58 3.09
C THR A 22 -17.85 4.84 3.39
N ASP A 23 -17.77 3.51 3.56
CA ASP A 23 -18.89 2.65 3.92
C ASP A 23 -18.41 1.55 4.87
N TRP A 24 -18.39 1.88 6.16
CA TRP A 24 -17.88 0.97 7.17
C TRP A 24 -18.77 -0.28 7.38
N LYS A 25 -20.07 -0.17 7.15
CA LYS A 25 -21.01 -1.30 7.34
C LYS A 25 -20.78 -2.39 6.32
N SER A 26 -20.73 -2.01 5.04
CA SER A 26 -20.44 -2.94 3.94
C SER A 26 -19.03 -3.51 4.06
N LEU A 27 -18.04 -2.69 4.43
CA LEU A 27 -16.67 -3.13 4.63
C LEU A 27 -16.55 -4.14 5.79
N ASP A 28 -17.20 -3.88 6.92
CA ASP A 28 -17.19 -4.79 8.08
C ASP A 28 -17.84 -6.14 7.77
N ALA A 29 -18.95 -6.14 7.04
CA ALA A 29 -19.59 -7.35 6.56
C ALA A 29 -18.67 -8.17 5.65
N LEU A 30 -18.07 -7.54 4.64
CA LEU A 30 -17.16 -8.21 3.70
C LEU A 30 -15.93 -8.81 4.40
N LEU A 31 -15.31 -8.06 5.32
CA LEU A 31 -14.15 -8.50 6.08
C LEU A 31 -14.46 -9.61 7.09
N SER A 32 -15.73 -9.73 7.50
CA SER A 32 -16.19 -10.80 8.40
C SER A 32 -16.51 -12.09 7.67
N GLU A 33 -16.97 -12.01 6.42
CA GLU A 33 -17.47 -13.15 5.66
C GLU A 33 -16.40 -13.89 4.88
N LYS A 34 -15.39 -13.18 4.39
CA LYS A 34 -14.37 -13.76 3.49
C LYS A 34 -13.03 -13.05 3.57
N ASN A 35 -12.00 -13.72 3.07
CA ASN A 35 -10.70 -13.11 2.87
C ASN A 35 -10.77 -12.07 1.77
N MET A 36 -10.35 -10.87 2.10
CA MET A 36 -10.35 -9.72 1.21
C MET A 36 -8.94 -9.43 0.71
N VAL A 37 -8.88 -8.73 -0.40
CA VAL A 37 -7.64 -8.15 -0.95
C VAL A 37 -7.76 -6.63 -0.86
N ALA A 38 -6.70 -5.99 -0.39
CA ALA A 38 -6.62 -4.53 -0.32
C ALA A 38 -5.20 -4.05 -0.62
N TYR A 39 -5.07 -2.82 -1.09
CA TYR A 39 -3.78 -2.23 -1.40
C TYR A 39 -3.57 -0.85 -0.76
N ILE A 40 -2.31 -0.50 -0.59
CA ILE A 40 -1.88 0.87 -0.31
C ILE A 40 -0.74 1.20 -1.30
N GLY A 41 -0.80 2.41 -1.87
CA GLY A 41 0.22 2.92 -2.79
C GLY A 41 1.35 3.63 -2.06
N PHE A 42 2.58 3.46 -2.57
CA PHE A 42 3.79 4.08 -2.04
C PHE A 42 4.62 4.67 -3.17
N ASP A 43 4.98 5.95 -3.05
CA ASP A 43 5.87 6.62 -4.00
C ASP A 43 7.30 6.08 -3.91
N CYS A 44 7.98 6.05 -5.06
CA CYS A 44 9.37 5.58 -5.19
C CYS A 44 10.36 6.75 -5.29
N THR A 45 10.13 7.81 -4.53
CA THR A 45 10.94 9.05 -4.57
C THR A 45 12.22 8.99 -3.74
N ALA A 46 12.36 7.98 -2.88
CA ALA A 46 13.54 7.71 -2.07
C ALA A 46 13.72 6.20 -1.88
N ASP A 47 14.92 5.78 -1.51
CA ASP A 47 15.25 4.37 -1.26
C ASP A 47 14.82 3.84 0.12
N SER A 48 14.15 4.69 0.89
CA SER A 48 13.64 4.38 2.23
C SER A 48 12.31 5.10 2.48
N LEU A 49 11.60 4.63 3.50
CA LEU A 49 10.33 5.20 3.93
C LEU A 49 10.52 5.94 5.26
N HIS A 50 9.92 7.11 5.38
CA HIS A 50 9.93 7.86 6.65
C HIS A 50 8.92 7.28 7.65
N VAL A 51 9.02 7.70 8.91
CA VAL A 51 8.18 7.19 10.01
C VAL A 51 6.67 7.36 9.77
N GLY A 52 6.24 8.37 9.01
CA GLY A 52 4.83 8.55 8.63
C GLY A 52 4.27 7.41 7.80
N SER A 53 5.09 6.74 6.99
CA SER A 53 4.68 5.56 6.23
C SER A 53 4.49 4.32 7.10
N LEU A 54 5.03 4.30 8.33
CA LEU A 54 4.91 3.16 9.23
C LEU A 54 3.45 2.86 9.60
N VAL A 55 2.61 3.89 9.70
CA VAL A 55 1.16 3.71 9.95
C VAL A 55 0.53 2.85 8.86
N GLN A 56 0.81 3.18 7.59
CA GLN A 56 0.30 2.45 6.43
C GLN A 56 0.86 1.02 6.36
N ILE A 57 2.15 0.84 6.63
CA ILE A 57 2.80 -0.48 6.69
C ILE A 57 2.14 -1.34 7.78
N MET A 58 1.89 -0.77 8.95
CA MET A 58 1.25 -1.48 10.05
C MET A 58 -0.21 -1.83 9.74
N MET A 59 -0.94 -1.00 8.99
CA MET A 59 -2.29 -1.35 8.51
C MET A 59 -2.24 -2.61 7.63
N LEU A 60 -1.34 -2.67 6.65
CA LEU A 60 -1.15 -3.85 5.80
C LEU A 60 -0.72 -5.08 6.62
N ARG A 61 0.15 -4.91 7.62
CA ARG A 61 0.56 -5.98 8.51
C ARG A 61 -0.63 -6.55 9.31
N TYR A 62 -1.46 -5.70 9.89
CA TYR A 62 -2.66 -6.16 10.61
C TYR A 62 -3.68 -6.78 9.67
N PHE A 63 -3.83 -6.24 8.48
CA PHE A 63 -4.67 -6.84 7.44
C PHE A 63 -4.24 -8.28 7.13
N GLN A 64 -2.95 -8.51 6.92
CA GLN A 64 -2.40 -9.84 6.73
C GLN A 64 -2.58 -10.74 7.96
N LYS A 65 -2.33 -10.24 9.17
CA LYS A 65 -2.53 -11.00 10.42
C LYS A 65 -3.97 -11.44 10.64
N CYS A 66 -4.93 -10.68 10.13
CA CYS A 66 -6.36 -11.04 10.16
C CYS A 66 -6.78 -12.00 9.04
N GLY A 67 -5.83 -12.54 8.27
CA GLY A 67 -6.08 -13.54 7.24
C GLY A 67 -6.41 -12.96 5.86
N HIS A 68 -6.34 -11.66 5.68
CA HIS A 68 -6.56 -10.99 4.41
C HIS A 68 -5.27 -10.86 3.61
N ARG A 69 -5.37 -10.57 2.31
CA ARG A 69 -4.23 -10.47 1.40
C ARG A 69 -3.88 -9.02 1.10
N PRO A 70 -2.77 -8.47 1.64
CA PRO A 70 -2.33 -7.12 1.34
C PRO A 70 -1.58 -7.05 0.01
N ILE A 71 -1.76 -5.95 -0.72
CA ILE A 71 -0.95 -5.58 -1.88
C ILE A 71 -0.19 -4.30 -1.56
N VAL A 72 1.13 -4.35 -1.71
CA VAL A 72 2.00 -3.18 -1.72
C VAL A 72 2.08 -2.68 -3.16
N LEU A 73 1.47 -1.53 -3.45
CA LEU A 73 1.49 -0.93 -4.77
C LEU A 73 2.62 0.09 -4.86
N MET A 74 3.65 -0.23 -5.61
CA MET A 74 4.76 0.67 -5.89
C MET A 74 4.37 1.68 -6.98
N GLY A 75 4.60 2.96 -6.71
CA GLY A 75 4.30 4.05 -7.63
C GLY A 75 5.45 4.34 -8.61
N GLY A 76 6.06 3.32 -9.25
CA GLY A 76 7.14 3.51 -10.20
C GLY A 76 6.73 4.37 -11.39
N GLY A 77 5.59 4.09 -11.99
CA GLY A 77 5.07 4.86 -13.13
C GLY A 77 4.65 6.27 -12.75
N THR A 78 3.96 6.45 -11.63
CA THR A 78 3.57 7.79 -11.14
C THR A 78 4.77 8.63 -10.72
N THR A 79 5.82 8.01 -10.21
CA THR A 79 7.08 8.69 -9.88
C THR A 79 7.78 9.23 -11.14
N LYS A 80 7.73 8.49 -12.27
CA LYS A 80 8.27 8.94 -13.57
C LYS A 80 7.54 10.18 -14.10
N VAL A 81 6.23 10.26 -13.92
CA VAL A 81 5.42 11.39 -14.39
C VAL A 81 5.60 12.63 -13.52
N GLY A 82 6.08 12.48 -12.29
CA GLY A 82 6.31 13.59 -11.38
C GLY A 82 5.01 14.20 -10.87
N ASP A 83 4.09 13.37 -10.34
CA ASP A 83 2.83 13.85 -9.76
C ASP A 83 3.10 14.92 -8.69
N PRO A 84 2.63 16.18 -8.89
CA PRO A 84 2.89 17.29 -7.97
C PRO A 84 1.95 17.28 -6.77
N SER A 85 1.57 16.12 -6.21
CA SER A 85 0.62 16.03 -5.10
C SER A 85 0.98 16.99 -3.95
N GLY A 86 0.57 18.27 -4.09
CA GLY A 86 0.47 19.27 -3.03
C GLY A 86 1.74 20.02 -2.64
N LYS A 87 2.82 20.00 -3.42
CA LYS A 87 4.01 20.84 -3.19
C LYS A 87 4.44 21.56 -4.48
N ASP A 88 4.55 22.88 -4.40
CA ASP A 88 4.92 23.80 -5.50
C ASP A 88 6.38 23.66 -5.98
N ASP A 89 7.17 22.76 -5.41
CA ASP A 89 8.53 22.52 -5.87
C ASP A 89 8.52 21.47 -6.98
N ALA A 90 9.02 21.84 -8.14
CA ALA A 90 9.29 20.95 -9.26
C ALA A 90 10.12 19.75 -8.76
N ARG A 91 9.46 18.59 -8.58
CA ARG A 91 10.16 17.35 -8.26
C ARG A 91 11.18 17.09 -9.36
N GLN A 92 12.44 16.92 -9.01
CA GLN A 92 13.45 16.44 -9.95
C GLN A 92 12.95 15.12 -10.55
N LEU A 93 12.87 15.07 -11.88
CA LEU A 93 12.54 13.85 -12.58
C LEU A 93 13.66 12.83 -12.30
N LEU A 94 13.32 11.79 -11.57
CA LEU A 94 14.23 10.69 -11.31
C LEU A 94 14.37 9.84 -12.58
N ASN A 95 15.58 9.39 -12.84
CA ASN A 95 15.82 8.45 -13.94
C ASN A 95 15.38 7.02 -13.55
N ASP A 96 15.22 6.14 -14.54
CA ASP A 96 14.74 4.77 -14.32
C ASP A 96 15.63 3.96 -13.36
N ASN A 97 16.94 4.18 -13.36
CA ASN A 97 17.88 3.50 -12.48
C ASN A 97 17.71 3.94 -11.02
N GLU A 98 17.46 5.22 -10.78
CA GLU A 98 17.19 5.75 -9.44
C GLU A 98 15.86 5.22 -8.89
N ILE A 99 14.82 5.20 -9.74
CA ILE A 99 13.51 4.64 -9.36
C ILE A 99 13.63 3.16 -9.01
N GLU A 100 14.36 2.38 -9.81
CA GLU A 100 14.56 0.95 -9.53
C GLU A 100 15.35 0.73 -8.24
N LYS A 101 16.40 1.51 -7.98
CA LYS A 101 17.14 1.49 -6.72
C LYS A 101 16.21 1.81 -5.53
N ASN A 102 15.38 2.82 -5.67
CA ASN A 102 14.43 3.22 -4.63
C ASN A 102 13.42 2.10 -4.35
N LYS A 103 12.88 1.46 -5.39
CA LYS A 103 11.96 0.32 -5.25
C LYS A 103 12.60 -0.84 -4.46
N GLN A 104 13.86 -1.17 -4.75
CA GLN A 104 14.57 -2.22 -4.03
C GLN A 104 14.77 -1.87 -2.54
N GLY A 105 15.13 -0.63 -2.24
CA GLY A 105 15.24 -0.15 -0.86
C GLY A 105 13.91 -0.26 -0.10
N ILE A 106 12.83 0.21 -0.70
CA ILE A 106 11.48 0.15 -0.14
C ILE A 106 11.03 -1.31 0.07
N LYS A 107 11.27 -2.18 -0.91
CA LYS A 107 10.96 -3.62 -0.80
C LYS A 107 11.62 -4.24 0.43
N THR A 108 12.89 -3.94 0.66
CA THR A 108 13.63 -4.42 1.84
C THR A 108 12.98 -4.01 3.15
N VAL A 109 12.38 -2.81 3.21
CA VAL A 109 11.61 -2.37 4.37
C VAL A 109 10.35 -3.22 4.57
N PHE A 110 9.57 -3.43 3.51
CA PHE A 110 8.33 -4.20 3.59
C PHE A 110 8.55 -5.66 3.98
N GLU A 111 9.64 -6.29 3.53
CA GLU A 111 9.99 -7.68 3.87
C GLU A 111 10.20 -7.91 5.38
N LYS A 112 10.43 -6.85 6.15
CA LYS A 112 10.52 -6.91 7.63
C LYS A 112 9.14 -6.99 8.30
N TYR A 113 8.09 -6.57 7.63
CA TYR A 113 6.75 -6.43 8.21
C TYR A 113 5.71 -7.38 7.62
N LEU A 114 5.87 -7.76 6.36
CA LEU A 114 4.94 -8.59 5.59
C LEU A 114 5.60 -9.87 5.12
N ASN A 115 4.81 -10.94 5.06
CA ASN A 115 5.21 -12.19 4.42
C ASN A 115 4.72 -12.18 2.98
N PHE A 116 5.65 -12.23 2.03
CA PHE A 116 5.36 -12.31 0.59
C PHE A 116 5.37 -13.76 0.12
N GLY A 117 4.51 -14.10 -0.82
CA GLY A 117 4.42 -15.45 -1.40
C GLY A 117 3.15 -15.68 -2.19
N ASP A 118 2.83 -16.95 -2.42
CA ASP A 118 1.69 -17.38 -3.23
C ASP A 118 0.50 -17.89 -2.42
N GLY A 119 0.61 -17.90 -1.09
CA GLY A 119 -0.46 -18.30 -0.19
C GLY A 119 -1.64 -17.31 -0.18
N PRO A 120 -2.82 -17.72 0.35
CA PRO A 120 -4.05 -16.95 0.28
C PRO A 120 -4.00 -15.62 1.03
N SER A 121 -3.14 -15.48 2.03
CA SER A 121 -2.90 -14.24 2.78
C SER A 121 -1.48 -13.69 2.64
N ASP A 122 -0.66 -14.29 1.79
CA ASP A 122 0.66 -13.76 1.49
C ASP A 122 0.55 -12.45 0.72
N ALA A 123 1.39 -11.49 1.10
CA ALA A 123 1.43 -10.18 0.44
C ALA A 123 1.92 -10.29 -1.01
N ILE A 124 1.44 -9.38 -1.84
CA ILE A 124 1.91 -9.18 -3.21
C ILE A 124 2.53 -7.80 -3.31
N MET A 125 3.59 -7.69 -4.08
CA MET A 125 4.16 -6.40 -4.49
C MET A 125 3.90 -6.19 -5.97
N CYS A 126 3.25 -5.08 -6.33
CA CYS A 126 2.95 -4.67 -7.71
C CYS A 126 3.56 -3.31 -7.97
N ASP A 127 3.89 -3.03 -9.23
CA ASP A 127 4.34 -1.72 -9.68
C ASP A 127 3.36 -1.17 -10.71
N ASN A 128 2.88 0.06 -10.50
CA ASN A 128 1.95 0.66 -11.45
C ASN A 128 2.60 1.02 -12.80
N ASP A 129 3.92 1.04 -12.89
CA ASP A 129 4.64 1.20 -14.17
C ASP A 129 4.33 0.08 -15.16
N GLU A 130 4.03 -1.14 -14.68
CA GLU A 130 3.70 -2.29 -15.52
C GLU A 130 2.52 -2.04 -16.47
N TRP A 131 1.52 -1.26 -16.03
CA TRP A 131 0.35 -0.95 -16.87
C TRP A 131 0.30 0.51 -17.34
N LEU A 132 0.89 1.47 -16.59
CA LEU A 132 0.93 2.86 -17.01
C LEU A 132 1.81 3.06 -18.23
N SER A 133 2.96 2.40 -18.29
CA SER A 133 3.85 2.44 -19.46
C SER A 133 3.16 1.92 -20.72
N LEU A 134 2.35 0.87 -20.61
CA LEU A 134 1.58 0.32 -21.72
C LEU A 134 0.46 1.28 -22.17
N SER A 135 -0.18 1.98 -21.23
CA SER A 135 -1.23 2.94 -21.56
C SER A 135 -0.71 4.14 -22.33
N LEU A 136 0.49 4.62 -22.06
CA LEU A 136 1.10 5.75 -22.75
C LEU A 136 1.47 5.43 -24.21
N ILE A 137 1.60 4.17 -24.58
CA ILE A 137 1.87 3.74 -25.96
C ILE A 137 0.61 3.76 -26.83
N HIS A 138 -0.57 3.71 -26.22
CA HIS A 138 -1.87 3.61 -26.90
C HIS A 138 -2.66 4.93 -26.92
N ILE A 139 -2.07 6.00 -26.44
CA ILE A 139 -2.59 7.36 -26.59
C ILE A 139 -1.86 7.99 -27.80
#